data_d0b287f8a029b78ccab938bb29b308b4
#
_entry.id   d0b287f8a029b78ccab938bb29b308b4
#
_cell.length_a   1.000
_cell.length_b   1.000
_cell.length_c   1.000
_cell.angle_alpha   90.00
_cell.angle_beta   90.00
_cell.angle_gamma   90.00
#
_symmetry.space_group_name_H-M   'P 1'
#
loop_
_entity.id
_entity.type
_entity.pdbx_description
1 polymer ?
#
loop_
_entity_poly.entity_id
_entity_poly.type
_entity_poly.pdbx_seq_one_letter_code
_entity_poly.pdbx_strand_id
1 'polypeptide(L)'
;PVADKQWGWEMAKFVVQVADGNYHELFTHLARTHLVIEAFAVATHRYLAEVHPVWALLVPHFEGTLFINEQAATSLIAANGPIDHIFAGTITSSQLAAVDARLAFDFYGKMPRADFTARGVGVDSALADYPYRDDALLVWDAIHEWARQYVDLYYAHDADVVADTELTAWAACLAGEAKIKGFGPVTTRWQLAEICTMVMFTASAQHAAVNFPQKDIMAFAPAVTGAGWQAAPNGQRGHDKKGWLAMMPPMALALEQLNVLELLGSVHYRPLGDYRSNTFPYPLWFQDPRVTAA
;
A
#
# COMPACT_ATOMS: atom_id res chain seq x y z
N PRO A 1 -24.73 21.47 -8.84
CA PRO A 1 -25.30 20.11 -8.72
C PRO A 1 -26.61 20.09 -7.93
N VAL A 2 -26.73 20.93 -6.90
CA VAL A 2 -27.93 20.98 -6.01
C VAL A 2 -29.19 21.40 -6.76
N ALA A 3 -29.08 22.13 -7.85
CA ALA A 3 -30.23 22.60 -8.65
C ALA A 3 -30.68 21.57 -9.70
N ASP A 4 -29.88 20.55 -9.98
CA ASP A 4 -30.19 19.47 -10.92
C ASP A 4 -30.16 18.14 -10.17
N LYS A 5 -31.32 17.76 -9.64
CA LYS A 5 -31.47 16.70 -8.64
C LYS A 5 -31.19 15.27 -9.12
N GLN A 6 -30.97 15.04 -10.39
CA GLN A 6 -30.75 13.71 -10.94
C GLN A 6 -29.41 13.62 -11.67
N TRP A 7 -29.34 14.09 -12.91
CA TRP A 7 -28.17 13.83 -13.73
C TRP A 7 -26.95 14.68 -13.37
N GLY A 8 -27.14 15.92 -12.98
CA GLY A 8 -26.03 16.74 -12.45
C GLY A 8 -25.41 16.16 -11.17
N TRP A 9 -26.24 15.54 -10.32
CA TRP A 9 -25.75 14.84 -9.13
C TRP A 9 -24.99 13.55 -9.49
N GLU A 10 -25.52 12.74 -10.42
CA GLU A 10 -24.83 11.54 -10.91
C GLU A 10 -23.47 11.86 -11.55
N MET A 11 -23.40 12.94 -12.36
CA MET A 11 -22.15 13.43 -12.92
C MET A 11 -21.16 13.87 -11.82
N ALA A 12 -21.63 14.59 -10.80
CA ALA A 12 -20.78 15.04 -9.71
C ALA A 12 -20.21 13.83 -8.91
N LYS A 13 -21.04 12.83 -8.61
CA LYS A 13 -20.58 11.59 -7.98
C LYS A 13 -19.51 10.89 -8.84
N PHE A 14 -19.76 10.78 -10.13
CA PHE A 14 -18.83 10.15 -11.06
C PHE A 14 -17.45 10.84 -11.06
N VAL A 15 -17.41 12.17 -11.07
CA VAL A 15 -16.14 12.92 -10.98
C VAL A 15 -15.39 12.63 -9.69
N VAL A 16 -16.10 12.56 -8.55
CA VAL A 16 -15.50 12.21 -7.26
C VAL A 16 -14.97 10.76 -7.29
N GLN A 17 -15.72 9.83 -7.86
CA GLN A 17 -15.31 8.43 -7.98
C GLN A 17 -14.07 8.26 -8.89
N VAL A 18 -13.97 9.01 -10.00
CA VAL A 18 -12.76 9.06 -10.85
C VAL A 18 -11.56 9.56 -10.03
N ALA A 19 -11.74 10.64 -9.29
CA ALA A 19 -10.66 11.18 -8.45
C ALA A 19 -10.23 10.20 -7.36
N ASP A 20 -11.20 9.55 -6.72
CA ASP A 20 -10.95 8.54 -5.69
C ASP A 20 -10.21 7.31 -6.26
N GLY A 21 -10.62 6.79 -7.42
CA GLY A 21 -9.95 5.69 -8.09
C GLY A 21 -8.50 6.01 -8.46
N ASN A 22 -8.22 7.20 -9.01
CA ASN A 22 -6.85 7.64 -9.29
C ASN A 22 -6.04 7.80 -7.99
N TYR A 23 -6.63 8.35 -6.93
CA TYR A 23 -5.97 8.48 -5.63
C TYR A 23 -5.67 7.12 -5.01
N HIS A 24 -6.63 6.19 -5.08
CA HIS A 24 -6.45 4.83 -4.60
C HIS A 24 -5.24 4.17 -5.29
N GLU A 25 -5.22 4.15 -6.61
CA GLU A 25 -4.20 3.41 -7.35
C GLU A 25 -2.80 4.05 -7.27
N LEU A 26 -2.70 5.37 -7.46
CA LEU A 26 -1.39 6.03 -7.48
C LEU A 26 -0.80 6.26 -6.09
N PHE A 27 -1.63 6.65 -5.12
CA PHE A 27 -1.13 7.06 -3.82
C PHE A 27 -1.26 5.98 -2.76
N THR A 28 -2.43 5.35 -2.66
CA THR A 28 -2.67 4.37 -1.59
C THR A 28 -2.08 3.01 -1.95
N HIS A 29 -2.29 2.51 -3.16
CA HIS A 29 -1.77 1.24 -3.63
C HIS A 29 -0.29 1.36 -4.04
N LEU A 30 0.04 2.06 -5.13
CA LEU A 30 1.41 2.11 -5.65
C LEU A 30 2.39 2.77 -4.68
N ALA A 31 2.17 4.06 -4.35
CA ALA A 31 3.19 4.82 -3.63
C ALA A 31 3.39 4.35 -2.18
N ARG A 32 2.29 4.13 -1.45
CA ARG A 32 2.31 3.86 0.00
C ARG A 32 2.46 2.39 0.35
N THR A 33 2.33 1.48 -0.60
CA THR A 33 2.67 0.06 -0.39
C THR A 33 3.88 -0.33 -1.22
N HIS A 34 3.76 -0.49 -2.53
CA HIS A 34 4.82 -0.98 -3.40
C HIS A 34 6.13 -0.19 -3.29
N LEU A 35 6.09 1.14 -3.51
CA LEU A 35 7.31 1.95 -3.55
C LEU A 35 7.94 2.20 -2.16
N VAL A 36 7.14 2.16 -1.10
CA VAL A 36 7.68 2.21 0.26
C VAL A 36 8.35 0.89 0.61
N ILE A 37 7.69 -0.24 0.35
CA ILE A 37 8.22 -1.57 0.66
C ILE A 37 9.45 -1.91 -0.18
N GLU A 38 9.52 -1.48 -1.43
CA GLU A 38 10.72 -1.61 -2.27
C GLU A 38 11.96 -1.05 -1.58
N ALA A 39 11.85 0.13 -0.96
CA ALA A 39 12.96 0.73 -0.24
C ALA A 39 13.45 -0.14 0.93
N PHE A 40 12.52 -0.72 1.69
CA PHE A 40 12.85 -1.66 2.76
C PHE A 40 13.44 -2.95 2.21
N ALA A 41 12.89 -3.51 1.13
CA ALA A 41 13.41 -4.71 0.48
C ALA A 41 14.88 -4.51 0.04
N VAL A 42 15.16 -3.43 -0.68
CA VAL A 42 16.52 -3.11 -1.15
C VAL A 42 17.48 -2.89 0.02
N ALA A 43 17.09 -2.11 1.03
CA ALA A 43 17.93 -1.87 2.20
C ALA A 43 18.22 -3.17 2.97
N THR A 44 17.21 -4.02 3.16
CA THR A 44 17.35 -5.30 3.86
C THR A 44 18.33 -6.22 3.15
N HIS A 45 18.21 -6.39 1.84
CA HIS A 45 19.15 -7.22 1.06
C HIS A 45 20.58 -6.66 0.97
N ARG A 46 20.77 -5.35 1.16
CA ARG A 46 22.08 -4.70 1.06
C ARG A 46 22.85 -4.64 2.37
N TYR A 47 22.16 -4.51 3.48
CA TYR A 47 22.78 -4.15 4.76
C TYR A 47 22.61 -5.20 5.86
N LEU A 48 21.70 -6.15 5.71
CA LEU A 48 21.53 -7.24 6.68
C LEU A 48 22.00 -8.55 6.04
N ALA A 49 22.78 -9.32 6.78
CA ALA A 49 23.18 -10.68 6.38
C ALA A 49 21.95 -11.61 6.37
N GLU A 50 21.98 -12.67 5.55
CA GLU A 50 20.87 -13.64 5.48
C GLU A 50 20.55 -14.35 6.79
N VAL A 51 21.54 -14.42 7.69
CA VAL A 51 21.38 -15.00 9.04
C VAL A 51 20.92 -13.99 10.08
N HIS A 52 20.79 -12.72 9.70
CA HIS A 52 20.36 -11.66 10.60
C HIS A 52 18.87 -11.83 10.96
N PRO A 53 18.46 -11.72 12.23
CA PRO A 53 17.07 -11.97 12.62
C PRO A 53 16.07 -11.05 11.94
N VAL A 54 16.38 -9.78 11.75
CA VAL A 54 15.50 -8.84 11.05
C VAL A 54 15.40 -9.18 9.55
N TRP A 55 16.48 -9.64 8.92
CA TRP A 55 16.44 -10.11 7.53
C TRP A 55 15.52 -11.34 7.41
N ALA A 56 15.68 -12.32 8.28
CA ALA A 56 14.87 -13.54 8.29
C ALA A 56 13.37 -13.23 8.50
N LEU A 57 13.06 -12.23 9.33
CA LEU A 57 11.69 -11.81 9.60
C LEU A 57 11.06 -11.10 8.40
N LEU A 58 11.77 -10.19 7.74
CA LEU A 58 11.19 -9.28 6.76
C LEU A 58 11.19 -9.81 5.33
N VAL A 59 12.22 -10.56 4.90
CA VAL A 59 12.38 -10.99 3.50
C VAL A 59 11.20 -11.81 2.96
N PRO A 60 10.55 -12.71 3.71
CA PRO A 60 9.37 -13.39 3.23
C PRO A 60 8.22 -12.47 2.78
N HIS A 61 8.15 -11.26 3.36
CA HIS A 61 7.14 -10.26 3.01
C HIS A 61 7.50 -9.44 1.75
N PHE A 62 8.71 -9.61 1.21
CA PHE A 62 9.17 -8.93 -0.01
C PHE A 62 9.06 -9.80 -1.26
N GLU A 63 8.51 -11.03 -1.13
CA GLU A 63 8.40 -11.96 -2.27
C GLU A 63 7.69 -11.29 -3.46
N GLY A 64 8.38 -11.25 -4.60
CA GLY A 64 7.86 -10.67 -5.82
C GLY A 64 7.89 -9.13 -5.91
N THR A 65 8.08 -8.40 -4.81
CA THR A 65 7.97 -6.93 -4.80
C THR A 65 8.89 -6.24 -5.81
N LEU A 66 10.18 -6.58 -5.83
CA LEU A 66 11.14 -5.93 -6.73
C LEU A 66 10.83 -6.24 -8.21
N PHE A 67 10.44 -7.49 -8.50
CA PHE A 67 10.07 -7.89 -9.85
C PHE A 67 8.79 -7.19 -10.32
N ILE A 68 7.75 -7.16 -9.50
CA ILE A 68 6.47 -6.52 -9.84
C ILE A 68 6.65 -5.02 -10.05
N ASN A 69 7.45 -4.36 -9.21
CA ASN A 69 7.71 -2.92 -9.33
C ASN A 69 8.49 -2.60 -10.60
N GLU A 70 9.49 -3.42 -10.99
CA GLU A 70 10.20 -3.28 -12.26
C GLU A 70 9.26 -3.45 -13.46
N GLN A 71 8.37 -4.46 -13.42
CA GLN A 71 7.37 -4.66 -14.46
C GLN A 71 6.37 -3.48 -14.52
N ALA A 72 5.95 -2.96 -13.38
CA ALA A 72 5.10 -1.79 -13.33
C ALA A 72 5.78 -0.56 -13.93
N ALA A 73 7.03 -0.30 -13.59
CA ALA A 73 7.78 0.86 -14.09
C ALA A 73 8.03 0.79 -15.61
N THR A 74 8.30 -0.40 -16.14
CA THR A 74 8.70 -0.59 -17.55
C THR A 74 7.54 -0.83 -18.51
N SER A 75 6.36 -1.21 -18.00
CA SER A 75 5.18 -1.52 -18.83
C SER A 75 3.91 -0.82 -18.37
N LEU A 76 3.47 -1.04 -17.11
CA LEU A 76 2.17 -0.59 -16.65
C LEU A 76 2.07 0.94 -16.58
N ILE A 77 3.11 1.59 -16.03
CA ILE A 77 3.19 3.04 -15.78
C ILE A 77 4.20 3.70 -16.76
N ALA A 78 4.47 3.05 -17.87
CA ALA A 78 5.30 3.60 -18.95
C ALA A 78 4.47 4.42 -19.94
N ALA A 79 5.14 5.23 -20.78
CA ALA A 79 4.47 5.91 -21.87
C ALA A 79 3.83 4.89 -22.82
N ASN A 80 2.60 5.13 -23.24
CA ASN A 80 1.75 4.20 -23.98
C ASN A 80 1.41 2.90 -23.26
N GLY A 81 1.66 2.81 -21.94
CA GLY A 81 1.21 1.72 -21.11
C GLY A 81 -0.25 1.88 -20.68
N PRO A 82 -0.85 0.84 -20.07
CA PRO A 82 -2.26 0.87 -19.69
C PRO A 82 -2.65 2.09 -18.83
N ILE A 83 -1.83 2.50 -17.89
CA ILE A 83 -2.13 3.65 -17.02
C ILE A 83 -2.16 4.96 -17.80
N ASP A 84 -1.33 5.12 -18.84
CA ASP A 84 -1.36 6.28 -19.72
C ASP A 84 -2.70 6.38 -20.50
N HIS A 85 -3.32 5.24 -20.79
CA HIS A 85 -4.58 5.17 -21.53
C HIS A 85 -5.83 5.36 -20.67
N ILE A 86 -5.82 4.82 -19.44
CA ILE A 86 -7.05 4.70 -18.64
C ILE A 86 -7.15 5.69 -17.48
N PHE A 87 -6.07 6.42 -17.12
CA PHE A 87 -6.11 7.38 -16.01
C PHE A 87 -6.43 8.81 -16.47
N ALA A 88 -6.93 9.61 -15.54
CA ALA A 88 -7.31 11.00 -15.80
C ALA A 88 -6.11 11.93 -16.02
N GLY A 89 -4.96 11.61 -15.43
CA GLY A 89 -3.71 12.38 -15.56
C GLY A 89 -2.87 11.89 -16.74
N THR A 90 -1.93 12.73 -17.20
CA THR A 90 -0.88 12.25 -18.14
C THR A 90 0.05 11.27 -17.40
N ILE A 91 0.68 10.39 -18.15
CA ILE A 91 1.62 9.41 -17.55
C ILE A 91 2.74 10.12 -16.77
N THR A 92 3.29 11.21 -17.31
CA THR A 92 4.32 12.00 -16.61
C THR A 92 3.81 12.56 -15.28
N SER A 93 2.58 13.09 -15.25
CA SER A 93 1.99 13.58 -13.99
C SER A 93 1.72 12.46 -13.00
N SER A 94 1.31 11.28 -13.47
CA SER A 94 1.10 10.09 -12.64
C SER A 94 2.40 9.58 -12.03
N GLN A 95 3.47 9.51 -12.81
CA GLN A 95 4.80 9.12 -12.35
C GLN A 95 5.34 10.10 -11.28
N LEU A 96 5.27 11.41 -11.56
CA LEU A 96 5.70 12.44 -10.60
C LEU A 96 4.88 12.39 -9.31
N ALA A 97 3.56 12.24 -9.42
CA ALA A 97 2.67 12.16 -8.26
C ALA A 97 2.97 10.93 -7.39
N ALA A 98 3.27 9.78 -7.97
CA ALA A 98 3.65 8.57 -7.23
C ALA A 98 4.98 8.76 -6.50
N VAL A 99 5.98 9.36 -7.14
CA VAL A 99 7.29 9.69 -6.52
C VAL A 99 7.11 10.68 -5.37
N ASP A 100 6.37 11.76 -5.59
CA ASP A 100 6.12 12.78 -4.55
C ASP A 100 5.38 12.17 -3.35
N ALA A 101 4.38 11.33 -3.59
CA ALA A 101 3.63 10.65 -2.53
C ALA A 101 4.52 9.69 -1.72
N ARG A 102 5.42 8.97 -2.40
CA ARG A 102 6.40 8.10 -1.74
C ARG A 102 7.38 8.91 -0.89
N LEU A 103 7.92 10.01 -1.39
CA LEU A 103 8.83 10.88 -0.64
C LEU A 103 8.16 11.61 0.51
N ALA A 104 6.87 11.90 0.38
CA ALA A 104 6.07 12.53 1.44
C ALA A 104 5.59 11.53 2.52
N PHE A 105 5.73 10.21 2.28
CA PHE A 105 5.28 9.18 3.22
C PHE A 105 6.05 9.26 4.54
N ASP A 106 5.39 9.74 5.57
CA ASP A 106 5.91 9.81 6.94
C ASP A 106 5.74 8.45 7.61
N PHE A 107 6.83 7.73 7.81
CA PHE A 107 6.80 6.34 8.25
C PHE A 107 6.01 6.13 9.55
N TYR A 108 6.33 6.89 10.59
CA TYR A 108 5.64 6.76 11.88
C TYR A 108 4.26 7.40 11.88
N GLY A 109 4.10 8.53 11.16
CA GLY A 109 2.82 9.21 11.01
C GLY A 109 1.79 8.40 10.19
N LYS A 110 2.23 7.37 9.44
CA LYS A 110 1.38 6.47 8.65
C LYS A 110 1.11 5.12 9.32
N MET A 111 1.62 4.87 10.52
CA MET A 111 1.15 3.74 11.32
C MET A 111 -0.36 3.86 11.59
N PRO A 112 -1.14 2.78 11.53
CA PRO A 112 -2.61 2.84 11.49
C PRO A 112 -3.24 3.75 12.54
N ARG A 113 -2.87 3.61 13.82
CA ARG A 113 -3.43 4.45 14.89
C ARG A 113 -3.13 5.93 14.71
N ALA A 114 -1.89 6.26 14.32
CA ALA A 114 -1.46 7.63 14.08
C ALA A 114 -2.17 8.23 12.86
N ASP A 115 -2.25 7.50 11.74
CA ASP A 115 -2.91 7.95 10.52
C ASP A 115 -4.43 8.14 10.72
N PHE A 116 -5.10 7.20 11.36
CA PHE A 116 -6.54 7.34 11.64
C PHE A 116 -6.84 8.53 12.55
N THR A 117 -6.01 8.75 13.58
CA THR A 117 -6.14 9.91 14.46
C THR A 117 -5.91 11.21 13.72
N ALA A 118 -4.83 11.30 12.93
CA ALA A 118 -4.51 12.50 12.15
C ALA A 118 -5.58 12.86 11.12
N ARG A 119 -6.28 11.86 10.56
CA ARG A 119 -7.41 12.05 9.64
C ARG A 119 -8.75 12.30 10.35
N GLY A 120 -8.81 12.27 11.66
CA GLY A 120 -10.04 12.45 12.44
C GLY A 120 -11.03 11.28 12.35
N VAL A 121 -10.54 10.09 11.99
CA VAL A 121 -11.33 8.86 11.86
C VAL A 121 -10.86 7.76 12.83
N GLY A 122 -10.19 8.13 13.91
CA GLY A 122 -9.81 7.22 14.99
C GLY A 122 -11.02 6.55 15.67
N VAL A 123 -10.75 5.59 16.56
CA VAL A 123 -11.82 4.83 17.24
C VAL A 123 -12.78 5.70 18.06
N ASP A 124 -12.29 6.82 18.57
CA ASP A 124 -13.08 7.79 19.36
C ASP A 124 -13.72 8.89 18.49
N SER A 125 -13.65 8.76 17.15
CA SER A 125 -14.24 9.74 16.24
C SER A 125 -15.75 9.58 16.11
N ALA A 126 -16.41 10.60 15.53
CA ALA A 126 -17.83 10.53 15.21
C ALA A 126 -18.17 9.47 14.13
N LEU A 127 -17.19 8.92 13.43
CA LEU A 127 -17.36 7.86 12.45
C LEU A 127 -17.36 6.50 13.16
N ALA A 128 -18.54 6.08 13.63
CA ALA A 128 -18.70 4.84 14.39
C ALA A 128 -18.43 3.59 13.54
N ASP A 129 -18.93 3.58 12.30
CA ASP A 129 -18.79 2.43 11.38
C ASP A 129 -17.68 2.69 10.36
N TYR A 130 -16.52 2.08 10.58
CA TYR A 130 -15.39 2.12 9.65
C TYR A 130 -14.64 0.76 9.66
N PRO A 131 -15.16 -0.24 8.92
CA PRO A 131 -14.67 -1.61 8.97
C PRO A 131 -13.16 -1.72 8.73
N TYR A 132 -12.64 -1.00 7.70
CA TYR A 132 -11.20 -1.03 7.43
C TYR A 132 -10.35 -0.59 8.64
N ARG A 133 -10.75 0.46 9.37
CA ARG A 133 -10.04 0.89 10.58
C ARG A 133 -10.02 -0.21 11.63
N ASP A 134 -11.20 -0.76 11.89
CA ASP A 134 -11.39 -1.70 12.99
C ASP A 134 -10.64 -3.02 12.71
N ASP A 135 -10.76 -3.55 11.50
CA ASP A 135 -10.05 -4.75 11.06
C ASP A 135 -8.52 -4.52 10.97
N ALA A 136 -8.09 -3.37 10.43
CA ALA A 136 -6.68 -3.02 10.34
C ALA A 136 -6.00 -2.94 11.72
N LEU A 137 -6.70 -2.43 12.73
CA LEU A 137 -6.16 -2.36 14.09
C LEU A 137 -6.03 -3.73 14.74
N LEU A 138 -6.99 -4.64 14.51
CA LEU A 138 -6.90 -6.03 14.98
C LEU A 138 -5.71 -6.77 14.36
N VAL A 139 -5.54 -6.66 13.05
CA VAL A 139 -4.41 -7.28 12.34
C VAL A 139 -3.09 -6.66 12.74
N TRP A 140 -3.04 -5.33 12.90
CA TRP A 140 -1.85 -4.63 13.38
C TRP A 140 -1.42 -5.12 14.76
N ASP A 141 -2.35 -5.22 15.70
CA ASP A 141 -2.05 -5.64 17.07
C ASP A 141 -1.53 -7.09 17.13
N ALA A 142 -2.08 -7.97 16.30
CA ALA A 142 -1.61 -9.35 16.18
C ALA A 142 -0.18 -9.43 15.60
N ILE A 143 0.10 -8.71 14.53
CA ILE A 143 1.44 -8.64 13.92
C ILE A 143 2.42 -8.01 14.91
N HIS A 144 2.05 -6.94 15.59
CA HIS A 144 2.90 -6.24 16.54
C HIS A 144 3.28 -7.11 17.73
N GLU A 145 2.33 -7.83 18.31
CA GLU A 145 2.61 -8.74 19.43
C GLU A 145 3.57 -9.85 18.98
N TRP A 146 3.37 -10.42 17.80
CA TRP A 146 4.27 -11.42 17.26
C TRP A 146 5.68 -10.85 16.98
N ALA A 147 5.76 -9.69 16.35
CA ALA A 147 7.04 -9.02 16.08
C ALA A 147 7.80 -8.68 17.37
N ARG A 148 7.09 -8.22 18.41
CA ARG A 148 7.65 -7.93 19.73
C ARG A 148 8.27 -9.20 20.35
N GLN A 149 7.52 -10.30 20.38
CA GLN A 149 8.02 -11.56 20.89
C GLN A 149 9.23 -12.05 20.09
N TYR A 150 9.20 -11.94 18.77
CA TYR A 150 10.32 -12.30 17.91
C TYR A 150 11.57 -11.45 18.21
N VAL A 151 11.44 -10.14 18.32
CA VAL A 151 12.55 -9.24 18.66
C VAL A 151 13.12 -9.57 20.04
N ASP A 152 12.27 -9.84 21.02
CA ASP A 152 12.70 -10.21 22.38
C ASP A 152 13.50 -11.53 22.45
N LEU A 153 13.37 -12.42 21.46
CA LEU A 153 14.18 -13.65 21.38
C LEU A 153 15.64 -13.38 21.00
N TYR A 154 15.90 -12.33 20.21
CA TYR A 154 17.22 -12.05 19.64
C TYR A 154 17.92 -10.87 20.32
N TYR A 155 17.18 -9.94 20.91
CA TYR A 155 17.70 -8.75 21.59
C TYR A 155 17.22 -8.76 23.04
N ALA A 156 18.12 -9.06 23.99
CA ALA A 156 17.78 -9.12 25.41
C ALA A 156 17.55 -7.72 26.01
N HIS A 157 18.27 -6.71 25.50
CA HIS A 157 18.23 -5.33 25.97
C HIS A 157 18.23 -4.33 24.81
N ASP A 158 17.80 -3.12 25.05
CA ASP A 158 17.86 -2.04 24.06
C ASP A 158 19.31 -1.73 23.63
N ALA A 159 20.27 -1.96 24.53
CA ALA A 159 21.68 -1.83 24.21
C ALA A 159 22.15 -2.80 23.11
N ASP A 160 21.56 -3.97 22.98
CA ASP A 160 21.87 -4.95 21.95
C ASP A 160 21.43 -4.44 20.58
N VAL A 161 20.29 -3.75 20.52
CA VAL A 161 19.79 -3.07 19.30
C VAL A 161 20.73 -1.97 18.86
N VAL A 162 21.21 -1.16 19.81
CA VAL A 162 22.18 -0.07 19.54
C VAL A 162 23.54 -0.61 19.11
N ALA A 163 23.97 -1.76 19.66
CA ALA A 163 25.24 -2.39 19.33
C ALA A 163 25.24 -3.13 17.98
N ASP A 164 24.07 -3.34 17.38
CA ASP A 164 23.93 -4.03 16.11
C ASP A 164 24.35 -3.11 14.96
N THR A 165 25.52 -3.39 14.39
CA THR A 165 26.12 -2.57 13.34
C THR A 165 25.44 -2.72 11.99
N GLU A 166 24.88 -3.90 11.68
CA GLU A 166 24.11 -4.13 10.45
C GLU A 166 22.79 -3.38 10.51
N LEU A 167 22.09 -3.47 11.64
CA LEU A 167 20.86 -2.73 11.88
C LEU A 167 21.08 -1.20 11.82
N THR A 168 22.21 -0.73 12.38
CA THR A 168 22.59 0.69 12.30
C THR A 168 22.80 1.14 10.85
N ALA A 169 23.51 0.35 10.03
CA ALA A 169 23.75 0.65 8.62
C ALA A 169 22.44 0.59 7.80
N TRP A 170 21.58 -0.39 8.07
CA TRP A 170 20.25 -0.53 7.48
C TRP A 170 19.39 0.69 7.77
N ALA A 171 19.32 1.14 9.01
CA ALA A 171 18.56 2.32 9.40
C ALA A 171 19.11 3.61 8.77
N ALA A 172 20.44 3.74 8.67
CA ALA A 172 21.07 4.88 8.01
C ALA A 172 20.76 4.93 6.50
N CYS A 173 20.74 3.79 5.82
CA CYS A 173 20.31 3.70 4.42
C CYS A 173 18.86 4.14 4.23
N LEU A 174 17.94 3.65 5.06
CA LEU A 174 16.51 3.99 4.98
C LEU A 174 16.28 5.50 5.19
N ALA A 175 16.95 6.09 6.17
CA ALA A 175 16.84 7.52 6.43
C ALA A 175 17.51 8.39 5.35
N GLY A 176 18.69 8.01 4.88
CA GLY A 176 19.53 8.80 3.98
C GLY A 176 19.29 8.51 2.50
N GLU A 177 19.78 7.35 2.02
CA GLU A 177 19.71 6.99 0.59
C GLU A 177 18.27 6.77 0.13
N ALA A 178 17.52 6.00 0.89
CA ALA A 178 16.13 5.68 0.59
C ALA A 178 15.15 6.81 0.93
N LYS A 179 15.55 7.81 1.67
CA LYS A 179 14.74 9.00 2.02
C LYS A 179 13.36 8.65 2.59
N ILE A 180 13.30 7.67 3.50
CA ILE A 180 12.08 7.38 4.24
C ILE A 180 11.86 8.49 5.27
N LYS A 181 10.87 9.33 5.03
CA LYS A 181 10.57 10.47 5.89
C LYS A 181 10.18 10.01 7.30
N GLY A 182 10.76 10.67 8.30
CA GLY A 182 10.55 10.34 9.71
C GLY A 182 11.44 9.20 10.22
N PHE A 183 12.12 8.45 9.34
CA PHE A 183 13.00 7.36 9.73
C PHE A 183 14.35 7.87 10.27
N GLY A 184 14.91 7.17 11.25
CA GLY A 184 16.16 7.52 11.90
C GLY A 184 16.77 6.33 12.63
N PRO A 185 17.74 6.57 13.55
CA PRO A 185 18.37 5.51 14.32
C PRO A 185 17.35 4.65 15.08
N VAL A 186 17.57 3.35 15.08
CA VAL A 186 16.79 2.38 15.87
C VAL A 186 17.51 2.15 17.18
N THR A 187 16.87 2.46 18.30
CA THR A 187 17.54 2.50 19.61
C THR A 187 16.89 1.63 20.66
N THR A 188 15.69 1.12 20.42
CA THR A 188 14.97 0.25 21.36
C THR A 188 14.37 -0.95 20.67
N ARG A 189 14.20 -2.04 21.41
CA ARG A 189 13.48 -3.24 20.95
C ARG A 189 12.04 -2.92 20.57
N TRP A 190 11.38 -2.09 21.33
CA TRP A 190 10.02 -1.64 21.03
C TRP A 190 9.95 -0.94 19.66
N GLN A 191 10.82 0.03 19.43
CA GLN A 191 10.92 0.73 18.16
C GLN A 191 11.19 -0.24 16.99
N LEU A 192 12.11 -1.21 17.19
CA LEU A 192 12.40 -2.23 16.19
C LEU A 192 11.18 -3.09 15.88
N ALA A 193 10.44 -3.52 16.90
CA ALA A 193 9.20 -4.27 16.74
C ALA A 193 8.14 -3.47 15.98
N GLU A 194 7.94 -2.17 16.29
CA GLU A 194 7.04 -1.29 15.56
C GLU A 194 7.44 -1.15 14.08
N ILE A 195 8.73 -0.99 13.79
CA ILE A 195 9.24 -0.91 12.42
C ILE A 195 8.95 -2.21 11.66
N CYS A 196 9.29 -3.35 12.24
CA CYS A 196 9.01 -4.66 11.63
C CYS A 196 7.51 -4.84 11.40
N THR A 197 6.68 -4.47 12.38
CA THR A 197 5.21 -4.50 12.26
C THR A 197 4.73 -3.66 11.09
N MET A 198 5.20 -2.42 10.97
CA MET A 198 4.79 -1.52 9.90
C MET A 198 5.16 -2.07 8.52
N VAL A 199 6.36 -2.64 8.39
CA VAL A 199 6.81 -3.26 7.13
C VAL A 199 5.95 -4.48 6.79
N MET A 200 5.76 -5.40 7.74
CA MET A 200 4.95 -6.60 7.56
C MET A 200 3.48 -6.27 7.25
N PHE A 201 2.88 -5.37 8.02
CA PHE A 201 1.50 -4.92 7.81
C PHE A 201 1.32 -4.28 6.43
N THR A 202 2.23 -3.40 6.04
CA THR A 202 2.15 -2.69 4.75
C THR A 202 2.34 -3.64 3.56
N ALA A 203 3.29 -4.58 3.66
CA ALA A 203 3.57 -5.54 2.59
C ALA A 203 2.51 -6.66 2.47
N SER A 204 1.73 -6.91 3.51
CA SER A 204 0.73 -7.99 3.54
C SER A 204 -0.69 -7.46 3.64
N ALA A 205 -1.20 -7.21 4.85
CA ALA A 205 -2.60 -6.87 5.10
C ALA A 205 -3.04 -5.56 4.42
N GLN A 206 -2.23 -4.52 4.53
CA GLN A 206 -2.49 -3.24 3.87
C GLN A 206 -2.52 -3.38 2.35
N HIS A 207 -1.50 -4.03 1.77
CA HIS A 207 -1.45 -4.28 0.33
C HIS A 207 -2.62 -5.16 -0.13
N ALA A 208 -2.93 -6.24 0.60
CA ALA A 208 -4.06 -7.09 0.29
C ALA A 208 -5.39 -6.33 0.28
N ALA A 209 -5.60 -5.44 1.27
CA ALA A 209 -6.81 -4.63 1.39
C ALA A 209 -7.00 -3.63 0.24
N VAL A 210 -5.93 -3.15 -0.38
CA VAL A 210 -6.02 -2.19 -1.49
C VAL A 210 -5.90 -2.85 -2.87
N ASN A 211 -5.33 -4.06 -2.97
CA ASN A 211 -5.09 -4.74 -4.23
C ASN A 211 -6.24 -5.69 -4.63
N PHE A 212 -6.59 -6.66 -3.79
CA PHE A 212 -7.54 -7.72 -4.20
C PHE A 212 -8.99 -7.24 -4.39
N PRO A 213 -9.57 -6.34 -3.56
CA PRO A 213 -10.94 -5.89 -3.73
C PRO A 213 -11.13 -4.89 -4.88
N GLN A 214 -10.06 -4.32 -5.44
CA GLN A 214 -10.17 -3.28 -6.47
C GLN A 214 -10.99 -3.74 -7.68
N LYS A 215 -10.84 -5.00 -8.10
CA LYS A 215 -11.63 -5.56 -9.20
C LYS A 215 -13.12 -5.55 -8.90
N ASP A 216 -13.54 -5.93 -7.69
CA ASP A 216 -14.95 -5.95 -7.31
C ASP A 216 -15.57 -4.55 -7.30
N ILE A 217 -14.78 -3.52 -7.02
CA ILE A 217 -15.20 -2.12 -6.95
C ILE A 217 -15.14 -1.44 -8.32
N MET A 218 -14.06 -1.66 -9.09
CA MET A 218 -13.71 -0.89 -10.28
C MET A 218 -14.02 -1.63 -11.60
N ALA A 219 -14.47 -2.89 -11.58
CA ALA A 219 -14.82 -3.63 -12.79
C ALA A 219 -16.05 -3.05 -13.50
N PHE A 220 -16.92 -2.36 -12.77
CA PHE A 220 -18.08 -1.68 -13.33
C PHE A 220 -17.79 -0.19 -13.54
N ALA A 221 -17.38 0.18 -14.76
CA ALA A 221 -16.96 1.54 -15.08
C ALA A 221 -17.93 2.68 -14.66
N PRO A 222 -19.28 2.52 -14.66
CA PRO A 222 -20.18 3.52 -14.11
C PRO A 222 -20.02 3.77 -12.60
N ALA A 223 -19.46 2.84 -11.87
CA ALA A 223 -19.16 3.03 -10.44
C ALA A 223 -17.82 3.75 -10.24
N VAL A 224 -16.72 3.17 -10.75
CA VAL A 224 -15.38 3.77 -10.64
C VAL A 224 -14.60 3.49 -11.93
N THR A 225 -14.07 4.55 -12.54
CA THR A 225 -13.16 4.44 -13.68
C THR A 225 -11.96 5.35 -13.50
N GLY A 226 -10.84 5.03 -14.17
CA GLY A 226 -9.62 5.83 -14.13
C GLY A 226 -9.76 7.22 -14.75
N ALA A 227 -10.66 7.41 -15.71
CA ALA A 227 -10.86 8.71 -16.36
C ALA A 227 -12.33 8.98 -16.72
N GLY A 228 -12.72 10.24 -16.63
CA GLY A 228 -13.97 10.77 -17.22
C GLY A 228 -13.71 11.35 -18.61
N TRP A 229 -14.58 11.02 -19.56
CA TRP A 229 -14.40 11.36 -21.00
C TRP A 229 -15.12 12.63 -21.42
N GLN A 230 -15.73 13.32 -20.48
CA GLN A 230 -16.30 14.65 -20.65
C GLN A 230 -15.92 15.53 -19.46
N ALA A 231 -15.92 16.84 -19.68
CA ALA A 231 -15.66 17.81 -18.62
C ALA A 231 -16.64 17.63 -17.45
N ALA A 232 -16.15 17.90 -16.24
CA ALA A 232 -17.00 17.93 -15.06
C ALA A 232 -18.15 18.94 -15.21
N PRO A 233 -19.34 18.67 -14.64
CA PRO A 233 -20.45 19.59 -14.70
C PRO A 233 -20.10 20.92 -14.04
N ASN A 234 -20.37 22.01 -14.74
CA ASN A 234 -19.96 23.38 -14.34
C ASN A 234 -21.00 24.10 -13.47
N GLY A 235 -21.95 23.41 -12.90
CA GLY A 235 -23.02 23.99 -12.08
C GLY A 235 -24.21 24.56 -12.86
N GLN A 236 -24.18 24.49 -14.18
CA GLN A 236 -25.33 24.85 -15.03
C GLN A 236 -26.48 23.84 -14.83
N ARG A 237 -27.70 24.26 -15.26
CA ARG A 237 -28.87 23.39 -15.29
C ARG A 237 -29.00 22.69 -16.64
N GLY A 238 -29.78 21.61 -16.69
CA GLY A 238 -30.10 20.92 -17.93
C GLY A 238 -29.21 19.72 -18.25
N HIS A 239 -28.55 19.16 -17.23
CA HIS A 239 -27.87 17.88 -17.38
C HIS A 239 -28.87 16.75 -17.62
N ASP A 240 -28.52 15.83 -18.51
CA ASP A 240 -29.36 14.71 -18.90
C ASP A 240 -28.57 13.36 -18.86
N LYS A 241 -29.30 12.27 -19.06
CA LYS A 241 -28.74 10.93 -19.13
C LYS A 241 -27.69 10.79 -20.22
N LYS A 242 -27.87 11.47 -21.37
CA LYS A 242 -26.95 11.38 -22.49
C LYS A 242 -25.59 12.01 -22.12
N GLY A 243 -25.61 13.16 -21.45
CA GLY A 243 -24.43 13.82 -20.95
C GLY A 243 -23.69 12.97 -19.91
N TRP A 244 -24.42 12.34 -18.97
CA TRP A 244 -23.84 11.43 -18.01
C TRP A 244 -23.22 10.20 -18.68
N LEU A 245 -23.90 9.56 -19.64
CA LEU A 245 -23.35 8.43 -20.38
C LEU A 245 -22.12 8.82 -21.21
N ALA A 246 -22.05 10.05 -21.70
CA ALA A 246 -20.87 10.54 -22.42
C ALA A 246 -19.63 10.72 -21.56
N MET A 247 -19.76 10.72 -20.23
CA MET A 247 -18.62 10.73 -19.31
C MET A 247 -17.96 9.36 -19.17
N MET A 248 -18.67 8.28 -19.56
CA MET A 248 -18.13 6.92 -19.45
C MET A 248 -16.98 6.69 -20.43
N PRO A 249 -16.00 5.85 -20.10
CA PRO A 249 -14.94 5.49 -21.02
C PRO A 249 -15.49 4.75 -22.23
N PRO A 250 -14.84 4.88 -23.41
CA PRO A 250 -15.09 3.98 -24.53
C PRO A 250 -14.93 2.52 -24.12
N MET A 251 -15.70 1.61 -24.75
CA MET A 251 -15.70 0.18 -24.39
C MET A 251 -14.29 -0.43 -24.40
N ALA A 252 -13.44 -0.07 -25.34
CA ALA A 252 -12.06 -0.58 -25.42
C ALA A 252 -11.25 -0.24 -24.16
N LEU A 253 -11.39 1.00 -23.64
CA LEU A 253 -10.67 1.44 -22.45
C LEU A 253 -11.30 0.91 -21.15
N ALA A 254 -12.60 0.70 -21.12
CA ALA A 254 -13.25 -0.01 -20.01
C ALA A 254 -12.77 -1.46 -19.92
N LEU A 255 -12.58 -2.14 -21.06
CA LEU A 255 -12.01 -3.49 -21.12
C LEU A 255 -10.52 -3.49 -20.75
N GLU A 256 -9.76 -2.48 -21.14
CA GLU A 256 -8.35 -2.34 -20.74
C GLU A 256 -8.24 -2.16 -19.23
N GLN A 257 -9.08 -1.32 -18.62
CA GLN A 257 -9.16 -1.21 -17.16
C GLN A 257 -9.48 -2.55 -16.51
N LEU A 258 -10.44 -3.30 -17.02
CA LEU A 258 -10.79 -4.63 -16.48
C LEU A 258 -9.62 -5.62 -16.59
N ASN A 259 -8.87 -5.60 -17.70
CA ASN A 259 -7.68 -6.44 -17.87
C ASN A 259 -6.57 -6.08 -16.87
N VAL A 260 -6.37 -4.79 -16.60
CA VAL A 260 -5.42 -4.33 -15.56
C VAL A 260 -5.85 -4.83 -14.18
N LEU A 261 -7.12 -4.69 -13.82
CA LEU A 261 -7.66 -5.16 -12.55
C LEU A 261 -7.53 -6.69 -12.39
N GLU A 262 -7.76 -7.44 -13.46
CA GLU A 262 -7.56 -8.90 -13.48
C GLU A 262 -6.08 -9.25 -13.27
N LEU A 263 -5.18 -8.57 -13.99
CA LEU A 263 -3.73 -8.76 -13.85
C LEU A 263 -3.27 -8.52 -12.40
N LEU A 264 -3.65 -7.38 -11.82
CA LEU A 264 -3.27 -7.02 -10.46
C LEU A 264 -3.86 -7.95 -9.41
N GLY A 265 -5.10 -8.42 -9.59
CA GLY A 265 -5.77 -9.36 -8.69
C GLY A 265 -5.29 -10.80 -8.82
N SER A 266 -4.54 -11.16 -9.88
CA SER A 266 -4.08 -12.52 -10.15
C SER A 266 -2.71 -12.86 -9.53
N VAL A 267 -2.08 -11.91 -8.82
CA VAL A 267 -0.79 -12.15 -8.18
C VAL A 267 -0.88 -13.22 -7.10
N HIS A 268 0.20 -14.02 -7.01
CA HIS A 268 0.32 -15.03 -5.97
C HIS A 268 0.44 -14.37 -4.59
N TYR A 269 -0.19 -14.96 -3.58
CA TYR A 269 -0.03 -14.57 -2.18
C TYR A 269 0.11 -15.81 -1.29
N ARG A 270 0.69 -15.60 -0.11
CA ARG A 270 0.74 -16.60 0.97
C ARG A 270 -0.11 -16.13 2.14
N PRO A 271 -0.79 -17.06 2.85
CA PRO A 271 -1.46 -16.71 4.09
C PRO A 271 -0.47 -16.10 5.10
N LEU A 272 -0.84 -14.98 5.71
CA LEU A 272 -0.04 -14.35 6.75
C LEU A 272 0.08 -15.31 7.96
N GLY A 273 1.32 -15.49 8.46
CA GLY A 273 1.59 -16.39 9.58
C GLY A 273 1.70 -17.87 9.25
N ASP A 274 1.58 -18.26 7.97
CA ASP A 274 1.75 -19.66 7.54
C ASP A 274 3.23 -20.04 7.39
N TYR A 275 3.99 -20.00 8.47
CA TYR A 275 5.42 -20.35 8.49
C TYR A 275 5.68 -21.86 8.58
N ARG A 276 4.64 -22.68 8.75
CA ARG A 276 4.74 -24.13 8.85
C ARG A 276 4.36 -24.88 7.57
N SER A 277 3.86 -24.19 6.59
CA SER A 277 3.48 -24.77 5.31
C SER A 277 4.68 -25.31 4.55
N ASN A 278 4.51 -26.49 3.91
CA ASN A 278 5.50 -27.04 2.99
C ASN A 278 5.79 -26.15 1.78
N THR A 279 4.96 -25.15 1.55
CA THR A 279 5.10 -24.16 0.47
C THR A 279 5.87 -22.91 0.91
N PHE A 280 6.17 -22.77 2.22
CA PHE A 280 6.98 -21.66 2.73
C PHE A 280 8.43 -21.77 2.22
N PRO A 281 8.96 -20.78 1.48
CA PRO A 281 10.24 -20.92 0.77
C PRO A 281 11.48 -20.84 1.67
N TYR A 282 11.30 -20.51 2.95
CA TYR A 282 12.38 -20.26 3.92
C TYR A 282 12.27 -21.14 5.16
N PRO A 283 12.20 -22.49 5.01
CA PRO A 283 11.86 -23.38 6.11
C PRO A 283 12.91 -23.42 7.24
N LEU A 284 14.14 -22.95 6.96
CA LEU A 284 15.22 -23.00 7.95
C LEU A 284 15.16 -21.86 8.98
N TRP A 285 14.50 -20.74 8.67
CA TRP A 285 14.54 -19.54 9.49
C TRP A 285 13.60 -19.54 10.69
N PHE A 286 12.53 -20.30 10.63
CA PHE A 286 11.54 -20.39 11.70
C PHE A 286 11.54 -21.77 12.39
N GLN A 287 12.68 -22.47 12.37
CA GLN A 287 12.84 -23.75 13.06
C GLN A 287 13.19 -23.62 14.54
N ASP A 288 13.53 -22.43 15.03
CA ASP A 288 13.76 -22.20 16.44
C ASP A 288 12.47 -22.50 17.23
N PRO A 289 12.48 -23.46 18.18
CA PRO A 289 11.30 -23.82 18.95
C PRO A 289 10.69 -22.64 19.71
N ARG A 290 11.48 -21.64 20.05
CA ARG A 290 11.00 -20.42 20.72
C ARG A 290 10.11 -19.58 19.77
N VAL A 291 10.46 -19.50 18.48
CA VAL A 291 9.66 -18.83 17.45
C VAL A 291 8.36 -19.57 17.18
N THR A 292 8.40 -20.90 17.15
CA THR A 292 7.20 -21.71 16.87
C THR A 292 6.27 -21.88 18.06
N ALA A 293 6.71 -21.51 19.26
CA ALA A 293 5.90 -21.53 20.49
C ALA A 293 5.21 -20.18 20.77
N ALA A 294 5.69 -19.10 20.15
CA ALA A 294 5.05 -17.78 20.20
C ALA A 294 3.89 -17.68 19.20
#